data_ee67d795aa340a8b39d8eb0f8c522d0b
#
_entry.id   ee67d795aa340a8b39d8eb0f8c522d0b
#
_cell.length_a   1.000
_cell.length_b   1.000
_cell.length_c   1.000
_cell.angle_alpha   90.00
_cell.angle_beta   90.00
_cell.angle_gamma   90.00
#
_symmetry.space_group_name_H-M   'P 1'
#
loop_
_entity.id
_entity.type
_entity.pdbx_description
1 polymer ?
#
loop_
_entity_poly.entity_id
_entity_poly.type
_entity_poly.pdbx_seq_one_letter_code
_entity_poly.pdbx_strand_id
1 'polypeptide(L)'
;MKKYNFNAGPSILPAEVIKQTAEAVVDFQGEGLSILEISHRAKYFQPVVDEAEALMKELLNIPEGYRVIFVGGGASLQFCMVPFNCLEKKAAYLNTGVWSKKAIKEAKAFGEVVEVATSAADNFTHIPMDFEVPQDADYLHITTNNTIYGTEISDEKLQAIYEKKGNVPLIADMSSDILSRPIDVSKYDIIYGGAQKNLAPAGVTFVIVKEEFLGKVSRYIPTMLDYRTHVENGSMFNTPPVLPIYTAMLTLRWLKANGGLEAAKERNIAKAELLYKAIDESKIFEGTAKAEDRSLMNICFVLKPEYAHLQDDFFKFATAKGMVGIKGHRLVGGFRASTYNAMTLEGVQALVDCMKEYEATL
;
A
#
# COMPACT_ATOMS: atom_id res chain seq x y z
N MET A 1 6.54 -5.12 -28.87
CA MET A 1 5.33 -4.44 -28.35
C MET A 1 5.65 -3.90 -26.97
N LYS A 2 5.34 -2.64 -26.69
CA LYS A 2 5.45 -2.04 -25.34
C LYS A 2 4.46 -2.73 -24.40
N LYS A 3 4.90 -3.07 -23.19
CA LYS A 3 4.04 -3.63 -22.14
C LYS A 3 3.78 -2.60 -21.07
N TYR A 4 2.56 -2.55 -20.56
CA TYR A 4 2.12 -1.71 -19.48
C TYR A 4 1.71 -2.60 -18.30
N ASN A 5 2.41 -2.46 -17.18
CA ASN A 5 2.26 -3.34 -16.01
C ASN A 5 1.26 -2.75 -15.00
N PHE A 6 0.04 -3.29 -14.96
CA PHE A 6 -1.02 -2.93 -14.02
C PHE A 6 -1.16 -3.89 -12.84
N ASN A 7 -0.14 -4.73 -12.58
CA ASN A 7 -0.17 -5.65 -11.44
C ASN A 7 -0.33 -4.90 -10.10
N ALA A 8 -1.12 -5.49 -9.21
CA ALA A 8 -1.39 -4.91 -7.90
C ALA A 8 -0.27 -5.10 -6.86
N GLY A 9 0.66 -6.00 -7.13
CA GLY A 9 1.81 -6.29 -6.28
C GLY A 9 2.29 -7.74 -6.40
N PRO A 10 3.60 -7.98 -6.66
CA PRO A 10 4.61 -7.00 -7.04
C PRO A 10 4.20 -6.16 -8.22
N SER A 11 4.46 -4.85 -8.13
CA SER A 11 3.95 -3.89 -9.10
C SER A 11 5.06 -3.31 -9.99
N ILE A 12 4.67 -2.35 -10.81
CA ILE A 12 5.59 -1.56 -11.62
C ILE A 12 6.55 -0.75 -10.71
N LEU A 13 7.82 -0.67 -11.11
CA LEU A 13 8.83 0.22 -10.55
C LEU A 13 9.29 1.22 -11.61
N PRO A 14 9.83 2.41 -11.22
CA PRO A 14 10.41 3.33 -12.17
C PRO A 14 11.55 2.68 -12.96
N ALA A 15 11.59 2.89 -14.27
CA ALA A 15 12.60 2.27 -15.14
C ALA A 15 14.03 2.61 -14.73
N GLU A 16 14.25 3.83 -14.24
CA GLU A 16 15.53 4.29 -13.71
C GLU A 16 15.94 3.51 -12.45
N VAL A 17 14.99 3.25 -11.54
CA VAL A 17 15.23 2.46 -10.34
C VAL A 17 15.58 1.02 -10.70
N ILE A 18 14.90 0.42 -11.67
CA ILE A 18 15.22 -0.94 -12.15
C ILE A 18 16.64 -0.96 -12.72
N LYS A 19 17.03 0.05 -13.52
CA LYS A 19 18.36 0.14 -14.11
C LYS A 19 19.45 0.24 -13.03
N GLN A 20 19.32 1.16 -12.08
CA GLN A 20 20.28 1.33 -10.99
C GLN A 20 20.35 0.08 -10.08
N THR A 21 19.23 -0.58 -9.85
CA THR A 21 19.20 -1.86 -9.11
C THR A 21 19.96 -2.95 -9.86
N ALA A 22 19.78 -3.04 -11.18
CA ALA A 22 20.51 -4.01 -12.01
C ALA A 22 22.04 -3.74 -12.02
N GLU A 23 22.44 -2.48 -12.07
CA GLU A 23 23.86 -2.08 -11.95
C GLU A 23 24.43 -2.52 -10.61
N ALA A 24 23.70 -2.31 -9.50
CA ALA A 24 24.13 -2.75 -8.17
C ALA A 24 24.20 -4.29 -8.00
N VAL A 25 23.42 -5.04 -8.77
CA VAL A 25 23.52 -6.52 -8.81
C VAL A 25 24.81 -6.96 -9.48
N VAL A 26 25.33 -6.18 -10.44
CA VAL A 26 26.62 -6.48 -11.10
C VAL A 26 27.79 -5.99 -10.25
N ASP A 27 27.76 -4.74 -9.84
CA ASP A 27 28.81 -4.10 -9.03
C ASP A 27 28.19 -3.02 -8.14
N PHE A 28 28.14 -3.27 -6.85
CA PHE A 28 27.55 -2.33 -5.88
C PHE A 28 28.52 -1.18 -5.59
N GLN A 29 28.23 -0.01 -6.14
CA GLN A 29 28.97 1.25 -5.89
C GLN A 29 30.47 1.20 -6.23
N GLY A 30 30.90 0.31 -7.12
CA GLY A 30 32.31 0.18 -7.50
C GLY A 30 33.16 -0.61 -6.51
N GLU A 31 32.54 -1.35 -5.59
CA GLU A 31 33.22 -2.17 -4.60
C GLU A 31 33.74 -3.51 -5.17
N GLY A 32 33.46 -3.82 -6.43
CA GLY A 32 33.82 -5.10 -7.06
C GLY A 32 32.99 -6.28 -6.54
N LEU A 33 31.89 -6.03 -5.85
CA LEU A 33 30.97 -7.02 -5.27
C LEU A 33 29.52 -6.72 -5.64
N SER A 34 28.74 -7.77 -5.85
CA SER A 34 27.29 -7.63 -6.02
C SER A 34 26.60 -7.24 -4.71
N ILE A 35 25.55 -6.42 -4.78
CA ILE A 35 24.68 -6.16 -3.63
C ILE A 35 24.05 -7.46 -3.08
N LEU A 36 23.97 -8.52 -3.87
CA LEU A 36 23.42 -9.82 -3.46
C LEU A 36 24.35 -10.59 -2.51
N GLU A 37 25.64 -10.28 -2.50
CA GLU A 37 26.66 -10.99 -1.72
C GLU A 37 27.30 -10.15 -0.62
N ILE A 38 27.00 -8.83 -0.56
CA ILE A 38 27.54 -7.97 0.50
C ILE A 38 26.88 -8.28 1.84
N SER A 39 27.68 -8.23 2.91
CA SER A 39 27.17 -8.31 4.28
C SER A 39 26.35 -7.06 4.60
N HIS A 40 25.17 -7.25 5.20
CA HIS A 40 24.37 -6.12 5.74
C HIS A 40 25.12 -5.34 6.85
N ARG A 41 26.19 -5.91 7.41
CA ARG A 41 27.05 -5.26 8.43
C ARG A 41 28.27 -4.59 7.80
N ALA A 42 28.38 -4.61 6.47
CA ALA A 42 29.45 -3.90 5.78
C ALA A 42 29.21 -2.38 5.89
N LYS A 43 30.31 -1.63 6.00
CA LYS A 43 30.32 -0.17 6.19
C LYS A 43 29.54 0.61 5.12
N TYR A 44 29.34 0.03 3.95
CA TYR A 44 28.64 0.66 2.82
C TYR A 44 27.16 0.32 2.74
N PHE A 45 26.63 -0.61 3.56
CA PHE A 45 25.20 -0.91 3.56
C PHE A 45 24.42 -0.11 4.64
N GLN A 46 25.05 0.19 5.80
CA GLN A 46 24.42 1.06 6.80
C GLN A 46 23.92 2.38 6.21
N PRO A 47 24.69 3.12 5.37
CA PRO A 47 24.22 4.34 4.74
C PRO A 47 22.97 4.17 3.88
N VAL A 48 22.76 2.98 3.29
CA VAL A 48 21.55 2.68 2.49
C VAL A 48 20.31 2.66 3.38
N VAL A 49 20.39 2.01 4.54
CA VAL A 49 19.26 1.94 5.50
C VAL A 49 18.99 3.31 6.09
N ASP A 50 20.05 4.02 6.51
CA ASP A 50 19.95 5.35 7.10
C ASP A 50 19.32 6.36 6.12
N GLU A 51 19.72 6.30 4.85
CA GLU A 51 19.16 7.16 3.82
C GLU A 51 17.71 6.79 3.49
N ALA A 52 17.37 5.50 3.43
CA ALA A 52 15.99 5.08 3.21
C ALA A 52 15.07 5.58 4.35
N GLU A 53 15.50 5.49 5.61
CA GLU A 53 14.78 6.06 6.75
C GLU A 53 14.68 7.59 6.64
N ALA A 54 15.78 8.28 6.34
CA ALA A 54 15.82 9.73 6.21
C ALA A 54 14.89 10.25 5.10
N LEU A 55 14.91 9.59 3.93
CA LEU A 55 14.02 9.95 2.81
C LEU A 55 12.55 9.70 3.13
N MET A 56 12.21 8.62 3.84
CA MET A 56 10.84 8.39 4.31
C MET A 56 10.41 9.51 5.25
N LYS A 57 11.29 9.88 6.21
CA LYS A 57 11.01 10.96 7.15
C LYS A 57 10.82 12.31 6.46
N GLU A 58 11.68 12.61 5.51
CA GLU A 58 11.60 13.86 4.74
C GLU A 58 10.33 13.93 3.88
N LEU A 59 10.07 12.91 3.06
CA LEU A 59 8.95 12.90 2.13
C LEU A 59 7.59 12.93 2.84
N LEU A 60 7.46 12.21 3.95
CA LEU A 60 6.21 12.12 4.73
C LEU A 60 6.15 13.16 5.86
N ASN A 61 7.17 14.03 5.98
CA ASN A 61 7.28 15.00 7.07
C ASN A 61 7.05 14.36 8.45
N ILE A 62 7.72 13.22 8.70
CA ILE A 62 7.54 12.43 9.93
C ILE A 62 8.13 13.22 11.11
N PRO A 63 7.34 13.49 12.17
CA PRO A 63 7.82 14.26 13.32
C PRO A 63 8.85 13.49 14.16
N GLU A 64 9.52 14.20 15.07
CA GLU A 64 10.37 13.58 16.09
C GLU A 64 9.56 12.60 16.96
N GLY A 65 10.23 11.60 17.54
CA GLY A 65 9.59 10.54 18.33
C GLY A 65 9.02 9.40 17.50
N TYR A 66 9.19 9.44 16.17
CA TYR A 66 8.86 8.33 15.27
C TYR A 66 10.11 7.68 14.68
N ARG A 67 10.02 6.38 14.46
CA ARG A 67 11.04 5.61 13.73
C ARG A 67 10.42 4.97 12.50
N VAL A 68 11.24 4.87 11.46
CA VAL A 68 10.92 4.06 10.28
C VAL A 68 11.79 2.83 10.32
N ILE A 69 11.18 1.65 10.36
CA ILE A 69 11.89 0.38 10.37
C ILE A 69 11.51 -0.45 9.14
N PHE A 70 12.48 -1.24 8.68
CA PHE A 70 12.34 -2.15 7.57
C PHE A 70 12.46 -3.60 8.06
N VAL A 71 11.36 -4.35 7.92
CA VAL A 71 11.26 -5.73 8.42
C VAL A 71 10.82 -6.69 7.31
N GLY A 72 10.90 -7.98 7.55
CA GLY A 72 10.38 -9.01 6.63
C GLY A 72 8.91 -9.34 6.87
N GLY A 73 8.36 -10.30 6.14
CA GLY A 73 7.05 -10.91 6.37
C GLY A 73 5.83 -10.25 5.73
N GLY A 74 6.02 -9.08 5.10
CA GLY A 74 4.93 -8.34 4.46
C GLY A 74 3.88 -7.82 5.45
N ALA A 75 2.84 -7.16 4.96
CA ALA A 75 1.70 -6.74 5.76
C ALA A 75 1.02 -7.91 6.50
N SER A 76 1.12 -9.12 5.97
CA SER A 76 0.53 -10.30 6.61
C SER A 76 1.15 -10.60 7.98
N LEU A 77 2.46 -10.38 8.15
CA LEU A 77 3.09 -10.50 9.45
C LEU A 77 2.68 -9.35 10.37
N GLN A 78 2.44 -8.15 9.83
CA GLN A 78 1.98 -7.00 10.60
C GLN A 78 0.58 -7.21 11.18
N PHE A 79 -0.30 -7.97 10.52
CA PHE A 79 -1.60 -8.34 11.08
C PHE A 79 -1.47 -9.10 12.41
N CYS A 80 -0.36 -9.81 12.62
CA CYS A 80 -0.01 -10.48 13.88
C CYS A 80 0.82 -9.58 14.79
N MET A 81 1.86 -8.89 14.28
CA MET A 81 2.76 -8.09 15.10
C MET A 81 2.05 -6.90 15.76
N VAL A 82 1.13 -6.24 15.04
CA VAL A 82 0.37 -5.11 15.60
C VAL A 82 -0.37 -5.53 16.88
N PRO A 83 -1.30 -6.50 16.86
CA PRO A 83 -1.99 -6.87 18.09
C PRO A 83 -1.06 -7.49 19.12
N PHE A 84 0.01 -8.15 18.71
CA PHE A 84 0.97 -8.72 19.65
C PHE A 84 1.71 -7.65 20.45
N ASN A 85 2.03 -6.50 19.83
CA ASN A 85 2.73 -5.40 20.48
C ASN A 85 1.79 -4.38 21.15
N CYS A 86 0.52 -4.27 20.71
CA CYS A 86 -0.31 -3.12 21.03
C CYS A 86 -1.68 -3.47 21.62
N LEU A 87 -2.18 -4.71 21.50
CA LEU A 87 -3.48 -5.12 22.01
C LEU A 87 -3.33 -5.72 23.42
N GLU A 88 -3.68 -4.98 24.46
CA GLU A 88 -3.72 -5.49 25.82
C GLU A 88 -5.10 -6.03 26.20
N LYS A 89 -6.16 -5.28 25.86
CA LYS A 89 -7.53 -5.61 26.24
C LYS A 89 -8.47 -5.66 25.04
N LYS A 90 -8.63 -4.53 24.35
CA LYS A 90 -9.63 -4.33 23.32
C LYS A 90 -9.07 -3.53 22.15
N ALA A 91 -9.34 -3.97 20.93
CA ALA A 91 -9.03 -3.20 19.72
C ALA A 91 -10.29 -2.96 18.88
N ALA A 92 -10.36 -1.79 18.27
CA ALA A 92 -11.40 -1.41 17.32
C ALA A 92 -10.89 -1.55 15.88
N TYR A 93 -11.73 -2.04 14.99
CA TYR A 93 -11.39 -2.24 13.59
C TYR A 93 -12.50 -1.71 12.67
N LEU A 94 -12.11 -0.90 11.69
CA LEU A 94 -12.97 -0.55 10.56
C LEU A 94 -12.79 -1.60 9.46
N ASN A 95 -13.83 -2.42 9.21
CA ASN A 95 -13.74 -3.51 8.24
C ASN A 95 -14.21 -3.07 6.85
N THR A 96 -13.25 -2.73 6.00
CA THR A 96 -13.49 -2.23 4.64
C THR A 96 -13.09 -3.22 3.55
N GLY A 97 -12.71 -4.46 3.91
CA GLY A 97 -12.32 -5.45 2.91
C GLY A 97 -11.58 -6.67 3.45
N VAL A 98 -11.00 -7.44 2.53
CA VAL A 98 -10.27 -8.68 2.87
C VAL A 98 -9.08 -8.43 3.79
N TRP A 99 -8.38 -7.31 3.61
CA TRP A 99 -7.17 -7.05 4.38
C TRP A 99 -7.49 -6.71 5.84
N SER A 100 -8.45 -5.81 6.08
CA SER A 100 -8.98 -5.54 7.41
C SER A 100 -9.57 -6.79 8.06
N LYS A 101 -10.32 -7.62 7.30
CA LYS A 101 -10.85 -8.90 7.81
C LYS A 101 -9.75 -9.87 8.24
N LYS A 102 -8.62 -9.92 7.53
CA LYS A 102 -7.46 -10.72 7.93
C LYS A 102 -6.81 -10.17 9.19
N ALA A 103 -6.62 -8.84 9.29
CA ALA A 103 -6.09 -8.21 10.48
C ALA A 103 -6.98 -8.47 11.72
N ILE A 104 -8.31 -8.35 11.58
CA ILE A 104 -9.31 -8.71 12.60
C ILE A 104 -9.13 -10.15 13.06
N LYS A 105 -8.95 -11.09 12.12
CA LYS A 105 -8.79 -12.51 12.44
C LYS A 105 -7.57 -12.75 13.35
N GLU A 106 -6.44 -12.15 13.01
CA GLU A 106 -5.22 -12.31 13.80
C GLU A 106 -5.34 -11.62 15.18
N ALA A 107 -5.94 -10.42 15.23
CA ALA A 107 -6.12 -9.69 16.48
C ALA A 107 -6.96 -10.46 17.52
N LYS A 108 -7.95 -11.23 17.09
CA LYS A 108 -8.80 -12.07 17.96
C LYS A 108 -8.02 -13.13 18.78
N ALA A 109 -6.78 -13.43 18.40
CA ALA A 109 -5.92 -14.31 19.18
C ALA A 109 -5.30 -13.61 20.42
N PHE A 110 -5.38 -12.28 20.50
CA PHE A 110 -4.66 -11.48 21.51
C PHE A 110 -5.57 -10.73 22.48
N GLY A 111 -6.82 -10.48 22.13
CA GLY A 111 -7.75 -9.76 22.98
C GLY A 111 -9.15 -9.62 22.35
N GLU A 112 -9.98 -8.78 22.98
CA GLU A 112 -11.29 -8.43 22.46
C GLU A 112 -11.14 -7.60 21.17
N VAL A 113 -11.95 -7.92 20.15
CA VAL A 113 -11.96 -7.18 18.90
C VAL A 113 -13.38 -6.71 18.58
N VAL A 114 -13.54 -5.39 18.48
CA VAL A 114 -14.79 -4.73 18.09
C VAL A 114 -14.67 -4.30 16.63
N GLU A 115 -15.50 -4.87 15.76
CA GLU A 115 -15.70 -4.38 14.40
C GLU A 115 -16.68 -3.20 14.47
N VAL A 116 -16.16 -1.95 14.40
CA VAL A 116 -16.98 -0.74 14.61
C VAL A 116 -17.89 -0.45 13.45
N ALA A 117 -17.50 -0.81 12.23
CA ALA A 117 -18.38 -0.79 11.05
C ALA A 117 -17.82 -1.71 9.96
N THR A 118 -18.71 -2.08 9.05
CA THR A 118 -18.35 -2.87 7.85
C THR A 118 -19.29 -2.56 6.70
N SER A 119 -18.76 -2.56 5.48
CA SER A 119 -19.54 -2.51 4.23
C SER A 119 -19.66 -3.87 3.53
N ALA A 120 -19.47 -4.97 4.28
CA ALA A 120 -19.51 -6.33 3.73
C ALA A 120 -20.84 -6.68 3.07
N ALA A 121 -21.97 -6.16 3.58
CA ALA A 121 -23.29 -6.37 2.99
C ALA A 121 -23.40 -5.82 1.56
N ASP A 122 -22.65 -4.75 1.27
CA ASP A 122 -22.56 -4.11 -0.05
C ASP A 122 -21.28 -4.50 -0.81
N ASN A 123 -20.71 -5.69 -0.52
CA ASN A 123 -19.50 -6.18 -1.15
C ASN A 123 -18.31 -5.20 -1.09
N PHE A 124 -18.21 -4.42 -0.01
CA PHE A 124 -17.13 -3.44 0.21
C PHE A 124 -17.00 -2.37 -0.89
N THR A 125 -18.12 -1.96 -1.47
CA THR A 125 -18.15 -0.94 -2.52
C THR A 125 -17.97 0.49 -2.01
N HIS A 126 -17.95 0.67 -0.68
CA HIS A 126 -17.80 1.97 -0.03
C HIS A 126 -17.11 1.87 1.34
N ILE A 127 -16.70 3.02 1.86
CA ILE A 127 -16.15 3.18 3.21
C ILE A 127 -17.28 3.57 4.17
N PRO A 128 -17.66 2.71 5.13
CA PRO A 128 -18.73 3.02 6.07
C PRO A 128 -18.25 4.05 7.08
N MET A 129 -19.04 5.12 7.30
CA MET A 129 -18.71 6.21 8.22
C MET A 129 -19.65 6.36 9.40
N ASP A 130 -20.70 5.55 9.46
CA ASP A 130 -21.63 5.51 10.59
C ASP A 130 -21.12 4.54 11.65
N PHE A 131 -20.25 5.03 12.53
CA PHE A 131 -19.68 4.25 13.64
C PHE A 131 -19.22 5.15 14.79
N GLU A 132 -19.09 4.53 15.96
CA GLU A 132 -18.44 5.09 17.13
C GLU A 132 -17.24 4.23 17.53
N VAL A 133 -16.18 4.87 18.04
CA VAL A 133 -14.97 4.18 18.51
C VAL A 133 -15.04 4.01 20.03
N PRO A 134 -14.97 2.79 20.57
CA PRO A 134 -14.86 2.59 22.02
C PRO A 134 -13.67 3.34 22.59
N GLN A 135 -13.88 4.28 23.49
CA GLN A 135 -12.82 5.13 24.04
C GLN A 135 -11.87 4.39 25.01
N ASP A 136 -12.22 3.16 25.38
CA ASP A 136 -11.40 2.22 26.15
C ASP A 136 -10.62 1.23 25.25
N ALA A 137 -10.63 1.43 23.94
CA ALA A 137 -9.86 0.61 23.01
C ALA A 137 -8.36 0.96 23.07
N ASP A 138 -7.52 -0.06 22.99
CA ASP A 138 -6.07 0.08 22.93
C ASP A 138 -5.63 0.75 21.62
N TYR A 139 -6.40 0.52 20.53
CA TYR A 139 -6.24 1.21 19.24
C TYR A 139 -7.47 1.04 18.33
N LEU A 140 -7.57 1.94 17.35
CA LEU A 140 -8.40 1.78 16.15
C LEU A 140 -7.49 1.37 14.98
N HIS A 141 -7.88 0.35 14.23
CA HIS A 141 -7.18 -0.08 13.01
C HIS A 141 -8.02 0.23 11.77
N ILE A 142 -7.36 0.81 10.76
CA ILE A 142 -7.95 1.09 9.44
C ILE A 142 -7.07 0.54 8.32
N THR A 143 -7.67 0.27 7.16
CA THR A 143 -6.99 0.01 5.89
C THR A 143 -7.33 1.16 4.95
N THR A 144 -6.35 2.02 4.66
CA THR A 144 -6.62 3.29 3.96
C THR A 144 -6.98 3.11 2.50
N ASN A 145 -6.44 2.06 1.85
CA ASN A 145 -6.75 1.73 0.46
C ASN A 145 -6.94 0.23 0.25
N ASN A 146 -8.08 -0.16 -0.30
CA ASN A 146 -8.48 -1.55 -0.52
C ASN A 146 -8.15 -2.02 -1.93
N THR A 147 -6.96 -2.58 -2.10
CA THR A 147 -6.42 -3.06 -3.38
C THR A 147 -7.34 -4.00 -4.16
N ILE A 148 -8.21 -4.75 -3.47
CA ILE A 148 -9.10 -5.76 -4.07
C ILE A 148 -10.41 -5.15 -4.55
N TYR A 149 -10.97 -4.22 -3.77
CA TYR A 149 -12.31 -3.66 -4.03
C TYR A 149 -12.26 -2.30 -4.73
N GLY A 150 -11.09 -1.64 -4.74
CA GLY A 150 -10.91 -0.33 -5.38
C GLY A 150 -11.50 0.82 -4.59
N THR A 151 -11.61 0.68 -3.26
CA THR A 151 -12.04 1.75 -2.36
C THR A 151 -10.86 2.34 -1.59
N GLU A 152 -10.88 3.65 -1.35
CA GLU A 152 -9.87 4.40 -0.60
C GLU A 152 -10.56 5.36 0.37
N ILE A 153 -9.98 5.54 1.56
CA ILE A 153 -10.45 6.53 2.52
C ILE A 153 -9.96 7.91 2.07
N SER A 154 -10.90 8.77 1.68
CA SER A 154 -10.59 10.14 1.25
C SER A 154 -10.03 10.99 2.40
N ASP A 155 -9.38 12.13 2.06
CA ASP A 155 -8.85 13.08 3.05
C ASP A 155 -9.97 13.59 3.99
N GLU A 156 -11.18 13.81 3.46
CA GLU A 156 -12.35 14.22 4.25
C GLU A 156 -12.79 13.13 5.25
N LYS A 157 -12.86 11.87 4.79
CA LYS A 157 -13.22 10.74 5.65
C LYS A 157 -12.12 10.45 6.69
N LEU A 158 -10.85 10.62 6.34
CA LEU A 158 -9.74 10.53 7.31
C LEU A 158 -9.91 11.58 8.42
N GLN A 159 -10.23 12.82 8.06
CA GLN A 159 -10.48 13.87 9.06
C GLN A 159 -11.64 13.49 10.02
N ALA A 160 -12.74 12.96 9.49
CA ALA A 160 -13.85 12.47 10.30
C ALA A 160 -13.44 11.28 11.20
N ILE A 161 -12.56 10.39 10.72
CA ILE A 161 -12.02 9.28 11.53
C ILE A 161 -11.15 9.82 12.67
N TYR A 162 -10.32 10.84 12.42
CA TYR A 162 -9.51 11.47 13.48
C TYR A 162 -10.36 12.08 14.58
N GLU A 163 -11.51 12.68 14.23
CA GLU A 163 -12.45 13.21 15.20
C GLU A 163 -13.14 12.09 16.00
N LYS A 164 -13.64 11.05 15.31
CA LYS A 164 -14.34 9.91 15.92
C LYS A 164 -13.46 9.09 16.87
N LYS A 165 -12.18 8.91 16.52
CA LYS A 165 -11.26 8.14 17.37
C LYS A 165 -10.97 8.84 18.71
N GLY A 166 -11.09 10.16 18.80
CA GLY A 166 -10.73 10.93 19.97
C GLY A 166 -9.25 10.68 20.37
N ASN A 167 -9.05 10.21 21.60
CA ASN A 167 -7.71 9.90 22.12
C ASN A 167 -7.26 8.45 21.84
N VAL A 168 -8.08 7.63 21.21
CA VAL A 168 -7.73 6.24 20.88
C VAL A 168 -6.59 6.24 19.85
N PRO A 169 -5.49 5.50 20.08
CA PRO A 169 -4.40 5.36 19.12
C PRO A 169 -4.89 4.85 17.75
N LEU A 170 -4.25 5.32 16.67
CA LEU A 170 -4.64 4.95 15.30
C LEU A 170 -3.53 4.15 14.62
N ILE A 171 -3.89 3.00 14.09
CA ILE A 171 -3.00 2.13 13.32
C ILE A 171 -3.55 1.98 11.90
N ALA A 172 -2.69 2.12 10.89
CA ALA A 172 -3.10 2.06 9.50
C ALA A 172 -2.29 1.07 8.66
N ASP A 173 -2.99 0.22 7.91
CA ASP A 173 -2.42 -0.48 6.75
C ASP A 173 -2.47 0.47 5.54
N MET A 174 -1.29 0.97 5.16
CA MET A 174 -1.10 1.82 3.98
C MET A 174 -0.34 1.11 2.86
N SER A 175 -0.40 -0.21 2.79
CA SER A 175 0.37 -0.98 1.82
C SER A 175 0.21 -0.50 0.37
N SER A 176 -0.98 -0.03 -0.02
CA SER A 176 -1.27 0.30 -1.42
C SER A 176 -1.42 1.79 -1.73
N ASP A 177 -1.31 2.67 -0.73
CA ASP A 177 -1.41 4.11 -0.92
C ASP A 177 -0.33 4.93 -0.20
N ILE A 178 0.60 4.29 0.52
CA ILE A 178 1.76 4.99 1.08
C ILE A 178 2.52 5.74 -0.03
N LEU A 179 2.98 6.96 0.26
CA LEU A 179 3.72 7.80 -0.68
C LEU A 179 2.92 8.21 -1.95
N SER A 180 1.61 8.00 -1.98
CA SER A 180 0.76 8.43 -3.09
C SER A 180 0.34 9.89 -3.02
N ARG A 181 0.31 10.43 -1.81
CA ARG A 181 -0.07 11.80 -1.45
C ARG A 181 0.55 12.19 -0.10
N PRO A 182 0.58 13.50 0.26
CA PRO A 182 0.89 13.94 1.62
C PRO A 182 -0.13 13.40 2.62
N ILE A 183 0.36 13.04 3.81
CA ILE A 183 -0.44 12.63 4.96
C ILE A 183 0.11 13.28 6.24
N ASP A 184 -0.73 13.49 7.23
CA ASP A 184 -0.28 13.93 8.55
C ASP A 184 0.04 12.70 9.42
N VAL A 185 1.33 12.31 9.44
CA VAL A 185 1.81 11.15 10.20
C VAL A 185 1.55 11.30 11.70
N SER A 186 1.46 12.52 12.24
CA SER A 186 1.20 12.77 13.66
C SER A 186 -0.15 12.24 14.16
N LYS A 187 -1.06 11.93 13.25
CA LYS A 187 -2.39 11.36 13.56
C LYS A 187 -2.35 9.85 13.82
N TYR A 188 -1.24 9.21 13.51
CA TYR A 188 -1.09 7.75 13.59
C TYR A 188 -0.05 7.38 14.64
N ASP A 189 -0.28 6.26 15.31
CA ASP A 189 0.69 5.66 16.23
C ASP A 189 1.52 4.58 15.53
N ILE A 190 0.92 3.87 14.57
CA ILE A 190 1.63 2.97 13.64
C ILE A 190 1.05 3.12 12.23
N ILE A 191 1.93 3.23 11.24
CA ILE A 191 1.63 3.02 9.82
C ILE A 191 2.49 1.86 9.33
N TYR A 192 1.92 0.91 8.64
CA TYR A 192 2.69 -0.19 8.06
C TYR A 192 2.24 -0.52 6.64
N GLY A 193 3.09 -1.23 5.92
CA GLY A 193 2.73 -1.74 4.62
C GLY A 193 3.78 -2.60 3.95
N GLY A 194 3.32 -3.49 3.07
CA GLY A 194 4.19 -4.24 2.18
C GLY A 194 4.73 -3.35 1.07
N ALA A 195 6.04 -3.27 0.92
CA ALA A 195 6.69 -2.38 -0.04
C ALA A 195 6.44 -2.73 -1.51
N GLN A 196 6.03 -3.97 -1.83
CA GLN A 196 5.88 -4.49 -3.20
C GLN A 196 4.78 -3.83 -4.03
N LYS A 197 4.09 -2.82 -3.50
CA LYS A 197 3.04 -2.08 -4.20
C LYS A 197 3.57 -0.76 -4.75
N ASN A 198 3.96 0.17 -3.88
CA ASN A 198 4.32 1.54 -4.30
C ASN A 198 5.78 1.93 -3.98
N LEU A 199 6.59 1.08 -3.34
CA LEU A 199 7.89 1.46 -2.81
C LEU A 199 9.06 0.61 -3.34
N ALA A 200 8.94 -0.73 -3.38
CA ALA A 200 10.07 -1.63 -3.64
C ALA A 200 9.60 -2.96 -4.24
N PRO A 201 10.49 -3.89 -4.63
CA PRO A 201 10.10 -5.26 -4.90
C PRO A 201 9.61 -5.97 -3.63
N ALA A 202 9.04 -7.18 -3.79
CA ALA A 202 8.67 -8.02 -2.66
C ALA A 202 9.87 -8.35 -1.77
N GLY A 203 9.63 -8.49 -0.45
CA GLY A 203 10.63 -8.91 0.52
C GLY A 203 10.81 -7.95 1.69
N VAL A 204 10.48 -6.68 1.55
CA VAL A 204 10.54 -5.69 2.62
C VAL A 204 9.15 -5.17 3.01
N THR A 205 8.99 -4.92 4.28
CA THR A 205 7.83 -4.26 4.91
C THR A 205 8.34 -3.02 5.61
N PHE A 206 7.74 -1.87 5.39
CA PHE A 206 8.01 -0.67 6.17
C PHE A 206 7.04 -0.60 7.35
N VAL A 207 7.52 -0.08 8.48
CA VAL A 207 6.70 0.31 9.64
C VAL A 207 7.17 1.67 10.12
N ILE A 208 6.25 2.62 10.19
CA ILE A 208 6.44 3.92 10.84
C ILE A 208 5.77 3.79 12.19
N VAL A 209 6.52 3.96 13.26
CA VAL A 209 6.02 3.73 14.61
C VAL A 209 6.39 4.87 15.55
N LYS A 210 5.42 5.30 16.34
CA LYS A 210 5.62 6.26 17.43
C LYS A 210 6.27 5.54 18.60
N GLU A 211 7.48 5.93 18.98
CA GLU A 211 8.27 5.19 19.97
C GLU A 211 7.57 5.10 21.33
N GLU A 212 6.92 6.19 21.78
CA GLU A 212 6.18 6.21 23.06
C GLU A 212 4.95 5.29 23.10
N PHE A 213 4.48 4.81 21.93
CA PHE A 213 3.36 3.88 21.83
C PHE A 213 3.76 2.43 22.11
N LEU A 214 5.05 2.10 22.05
CA LEU A 214 5.56 0.75 22.25
C LEU A 214 5.71 0.38 23.72
N GLY A 215 5.76 -0.94 24.01
CA GLY A 215 6.04 -1.48 25.34
C GLY A 215 4.88 -1.32 26.34
N LYS A 216 3.66 -1.15 25.87
CA LYS A 216 2.46 -0.95 26.72
C LYS A 216 1.78 -2.26 27.12
N VAL A 217 2.04 -3.36 26.42
CA VAL A 217 1.44 -4.68 26.72
C VAL A 217 2.23 -5.41 27.80
N SER A 218 1.51 -6.17 28.64
CA SER A 218 2.10 -6.91 29.77
C SER A 218 2.68 -8.28 29.33
N ARG A 219 2.29 -8.77 28.16
CA ARG A 219 2.73 -10.09 27.67
C ARG A 219 4.19 -10.08 27.24
N TYR A 220 4.84 -11.25 27.34
CA TYR A 220 6.13 -11.47 26.71
C TYR A 220 5.99 -11.45 25.17
N ILE A 221 6.81 -10.64 24.52
CA ILE A 221 6.90 -10.56 23.07
C ILE A 221 8.20 -11.24 22.63
N PRO A 222 8.17 -12.27 21.76
CA PRO A 222 9.38 -12.85 21.21
C PRO A 222 10.22 -11.80 20.49
N THR A 223 11.54 -11.83 20.67
CA THR A 223 12.48 -10.79 20.24
C THR A 223 12.25 -10.33 18.80
N MET A 224 12.07 -11.25 17.85
CA MET A 224 11.87 -10.91 16.42
C MET A 224 10.51 -10.30 16.10
N LEU A 225 9.53 -10.42 17.01
CA LEU A 225 8.18 -9.86 16.86
C LEU A 225 8.00 -8.55 17.64
N ASP A 226 8.98 -8.15 18.46
CA ASP A 226 8.96 -6.90 19.21
C ASP A 226 9.47 -5.75 18.33
N TYR A 227 8.64 -4.75 18.09
CA TYR A 227 9.05 -3.56 17.34
C TYR A 227 10.23 -2.83 17.96
N ARG A 228 10.35 -2.83 19.29
CA ARG A 228 11.48 -2.20 20.00
C ARG A 228 12.82 -2.79 19.58
N THR A 229 12.88 -4.11 19.39
CA THR A 229 14.08 -4.78 18.88
C THR A 229 14.56 -4.19 17.56
N HIS A 230 13.64 -3.96 16.62
CA HIS A 230 13.97 -3.42 15.31
C HIS A 230 14.27 -1.91 15.37
N VAL A 231 13.59 -1.15 16.24
CA VAL A 231 13.86 0.27 16.49
C VAL A 231 15.27 0.46 17.06
N GLU A 232 15.61 -0.26 18.13
CA GLU A 232 16.90 -0.15 18.83
C GLU A 232 18.10 -0.57 17.95
N ASN A 233 17.87 -1.44 16.98
CA ASN A 233 18.90 -1.96 16.09
C ASN A 233 18.82 -1.38 14.64
N GLY A 234 18.07 -0.31 14.41
CA GLY A 234 17.98 0.35 13.11
C GLY A 234 17.64 -0.61 11.97
N SER A 235 16.67 -1.50 12.18
CA SER A 235 16.25 -2.56 11.23
C SER A 235 17.27 -3.67 10.96
N MET A 236 18.41 -3.70 11.67
CA MET A 236 19.50 -4.63 11.40
C MET A 236 19.81 -5.60 12.56
N PHE A 237 18.84 -5.88 13.41
CA PHE A 237 18.95 -6.90 14.45
C PHE A 237 19.31 -8.27 13.85
N ASN A 238 18.62 -8.68 12.79
CA ASN A 238 18.93 -9.82 11.94
C ASN A 238 19.29 -9.34 10.53
N THR A 239 19.69 -10.24 9.65
CA THR A 239 19.96 -9.92 8.24
C THR A 239 18.70 -9.40 7.55
N PRO A 240 18.64 -8.13 7.16
CA PRO A 240 17.48 -7.54 6.50
C PRO A 240 17.44 -7.91 5.02
N PRO A 241 16.32 -7.67 4.32
CA PRO A 241 16.24 -7.86 2.86
C PRO A 241 17.03 -6.76 2.12
N VAL A 242 18.33 -6.96 1.96
CA VAL A 242 19.30 -5.96 1.46
C VAL A 242 18.88 -5.34 0.12
N LEU A 243 18.67 -6.15 -0.91
CA LEU A 243 18.28 -5.66 -2.24
C LEU A 243 16.93 -4.91 -2.24
N PRO A 244 15.86 -5.40 -1.60
CA PRO A 244 14.61 -4.64 -1.49
C PRO A 244 14.75 -3.31 -0.76
N ILE A 245 15.57 -3.19 0.29
CA ILE A 245 15.80 -1.92 1.00
C ILE A 245 16.56 -0.94 0.10
N TYR A 246 17.58 -1.41 -0.61
CA TYR A 246 18.31 -0.60 -1.59
C TYR A 246 17.38 -0.07 -2.69
N THR A 247 16.53 -0.94 -3.24
CA THR A 247 15.55 -0.53 -4.25
C THR A 247 14.53 0.47 -3.67
N ALA A 248 14.12 0.29 -2.41
CA ALA A 248 13.25 1.26 -1.72
C ALA A 248 13.92 2.64 -1.63
N MET A 249 15.18 2.70 -1.20
CA MET A 249 15.97 3.93 -1.16
C MET A 249 16.02 4.62 -2.54
N LEU A 250 16.28 3.86 -3.60
CA LEU A 250 16.29 4.40 -4.98
C LEU A 250 14.91 4.92 -5.41
N THR A 251 13.83 4.24 -5.04
CA THR A 251 12.47 4.69 -5.34
C THR A 251 12.13 5.98 -4.59
N LEU A 252 12.57 6.13 -3.35
CA LEU A 252 12.40 7.35 -2.56
C LEU A 252 13.19 8.52 -3.16
N ARG A 253 14.45 8.29 -3.58
CA ARG A 253 15.24 9.27 -4.33
C ARG A 253 14.53 9.72 -5.61
N TRP A 254 14.02 8.74 -6.37
CA TRP A 254 13.27 9.01 -7.59
C TRP A 254 12.02 9.84 -7.30
N LEU A 255 11.26 9.51 -6.27
CA LEU A 255 10.06 10.25 -5.88
C LEU A 255 10.39 11.69 -5.49
N LYS A 256 11.44 11.89 -4.69
CA LYS A 256 11.93 13.23 -4.29
C LYS A 256 12.36 14.03 -5.52
N ALA A 257 13.15 13.44 -6.42
CA ALA A 257 13.62 14.11 -7.64
C ALA A 257 12.49 14.47 -8.62
N ASN A 258 11.34 13.78 -8.52
CA ASN A 258 10.14 14.03 -9.34
C ASN A 258 9.06 14.87 -8.64
N GLY A 259 9.46 15.75 -7.71
CA GLY A 259 8.60 16.74 -7.07
C GLY A 259 7.90 16.25 -5.80
N GLY A 260 8.32 15.12 -5.24
CA GLY A 260 7.82 14.61 -3.96
C GLY A 260 6.35 14.22 -4.00
N LEU A 261 5.69 14.30 -2.83
CA LEU A 261 4.33 13.78 -2.65
C LEU A 261 3.25 14.67 -3.28
N GLU A 262 3.45 15.98 -3.34
CA GLU A 262 2.47 16.88 -3.98
C GLU A 262 2.37 16.57 -5.48
N ALA A 263 3.50 16.51 -6.17
CA ALA A 263 3.51 16.15 -7.58
C ALA A 263 3.06 14.70 -7.83
N ALA A 264 3.30 13.78 -6.88
CA ALA A 264 2.77 12.41 -6.95
C ALA A 264 1.23 12.41 -6.85
N LYS A 265 0.66 13.17 -5.91
CA LYS A 265 -0.79 13.34 -5.75
C LYS A 265 -1.43 13.84 -7.04
N GLU A 266 -0.90 14.90 -7.63
CA GLU A 266 -1.40 15.45 -8.90
C GLU A 266 -1.38 14.42 -10.03
N ARG A 267 -0.25 13.71 -10.21
CA ARG A 267 -0.13 12.65 -11.21
C ARG A 267 -1.10 11.50 -10.98
N ASN A 268 -1.31 11.11 -9.72
CA ASN A 268 -2.21 10.01 -9.37
C ASN A 268 -3.67 10.39 -9.60
N ILE A 269 -4.07 11.63 -9.27
CA ILE A 269 -5.40 12.16 -9.58
C ILE A 269 -5.62 12.16 -11.09
N ALA A 270 -4.71 12.72 -11.87
CA ALA A 270 -4.85 12.77 -13.33
C ALA A 270 -4.99 11.38 -13.97
N LYS A 271 -4.25 10.37 -13.48
CA LYS A 271 -4.36 8.98 -13.94
C LYS A 271 -5.72 8.37 -13.59
N ALA A 272 -6.18 8.56 -12.35
CA ALA A 272 -7.43 8.03 -11.87
C ALA A 272 -8.62 8.67 -12.60
N GLU A 273 -8.65 9.99 -12.73
CA GLU A 273 -9.69 10.73 -13.46
C GLU A 273 -9.79 10.28 -14.92
N LEU A 274 -8.64 10.13 -15.60
CA LEU A 274 -8.59 9.66 -16.98
C LEU A 274 -9.28 8.29 -17.14
N LEU A 275 -8.96 7.33 -16.27
CA LEU A 275 -9.49 5.98 -16.38
C LEU A 275 -10.95 5.90 -15.89
N TYR A 276 -11.30 6.55 -14.76
CA TYR A 276 -12.69 6.58 -14.30
C TYR A 276 -13.62 7.25 -15.27
N LYS A 277 -13.18 8.36 -15.89
CA LYS A 277 -13.97 9.01 -16.95
C LYS A 277 -14.25 8.03 -18.10
N ALA A 278 -13.25 7.28 -18.55
CA ALA A 278 -13.43 6.30 -19.62
C ALA A 278 -14.40 5.16 -19.22
N ILE A 279 -14.35 4.72 -17.94
CA ILE A 279 -15.26 3.70 -17.41
C ILE A 279 -16.69 4.26 -17.35
N ASP A 280 -16.88 5.46 -16.80
CA ASP A 280 -18.20 6.06 -16.58
C ASP A 280 -18.91 6.45 -17.89
N GLU A 281 -18.14 6.83 -18.92
CA GLU A 281 -18.65 7.15 -20.26
C GLU A 281 -18.89 5.88 -21.12
N SER A 282 -18.37 4.71 -20.72
CA SER A 282 -18.46 3.48 -21.48
C SER A 282 -19.89 2.91 -21.50
N LYS A 283 -20.26 2.32 -22.64
CA LYS A 283 -21.50 1.56 -22.78
C LYS A 283 -21.42 0.18 -22.15
N ILE A 284 -20.21 -0.39 -22.05
CA ILE A 284 -19.98 -1.79 -21.67
C ILE A 284 -19.28 -1.97 -20.32
N PHE A 285 -18.54 -0.97 -19.84
CA PHE A 285 -17.83 -1.05 -18.56
C PHE A 285 -18.56 -0.26 -17.45
N GLU A 286 -18.37 -0.70 -16.21
CA GLU A 286 -18.81 0.01 -15.00
C GLU A 286 -17.82 -0.15 -13.85
N GLY A 287 -17.68 0.88 -13.01
CA GLY A 287 -16.84 0.84 -11.81
C GLY A 287 -17.50 0.06 -10.68
N THR A 288 -16.72 -0.62 -9.85
CA THR A 288 -17.23 -1.42 -8.74
C THR A 288 -17.39 -0.63 -7.43
N ALA A 289 -16.59 0.42 -7.22
CA ALA A 289 -16.65 1.27 -6.04
C ALA A 289 -17.58 2.47 -6.26
N LYS A 290 -18.27 2.91 -5.18
CA LYS A 290 -19.05 4.16 -5.20
C LYS A 290 -18.10 5.33 -5.49
N ALA A 291 -18.60 6.33 -6.24
CA ALA A 291 -17.77 7.42 -6.79
C ALA A 291 -16.97 8.16 -5.70
N GLU A 292 -17.57 8.40 -4.55
CA GLU A 292 -16.97 9.11 -3.42
C GLU A 292 -15.87 8.35 -2.70
N ASP A 293 -15.74 7.04 -2.96
CA ASP A 293 -14.78 6.15 -2.30
C ASP A 293 -13.82 5.46 -3.27
N ARG A 294 -13.77 5.92 -4.51
CA ARG A 294 -12.91 5.36 -5.55
C ARG A 294 -11.43 5.55 -5.23
N SER A 295 -10.69 4.45 -5.33
CA SER A 295 -9.23 4.46 -5.14
C SER A 295 -8.51 5.20 -6.27
N LEU A 296 -7.52 6.03 -5.92
CA LEU A 296 -6.58 6.62 -6.87
C LEU A 296 -5.52 5.60 -7.34
N MET A 297 -5.33 4.51 -6.57
CA MET A 297 -4.24 3.54 -6.78
C MET A 297 -4.70 2.26 -7.45
N ASN A 298 -5.93 1.81 -7.19
CA ASN A 298 -6.42 0.51 -7.66
C ASN A 298 -7.82 0.67 -8.23
N ILE A 299 -7.90 0.89 -9.53
CA ILE A 299 -9.15 1.12 -10.24
C ILE A 299 -9.76 -0.22 -10.62
N CYS A 300 -10.86 -0.58 -9.96
CA CYS A 300 -11.59 -1.82 -10.20
C CYS A 300 -12.83 -1.56 -11.04
N PHE A 301 -13.04 -2.39 -12.06
CA PHE A 301 -14.18 -2.27 -12.96
C PHE A 301 -14.59 -3.63 -13.53
N VAL A 302 -15.82 -3.74 -13.96
CA VAL A 302 -16.41 -4.94 -14.55
C VAL A 302 -17.10 -4.60 -15.88
N LEU A 303 -17.48 -5.61 -16.63
CA LEU A 303 -18.44 -5.42 -17.71
C LEU A 303 -19.85 -5.35 -17.13
N LYS A 304 -20.71 -4.48 -17.67
CA LYS A 304 -22.11 -4.43 -17.32
C LYS A 304 -22.76 -5.81 -17.54
N PRO A 305 -23.84 -6.15 -16.82
CA PRO A 305 -24.40 -7.50 -16.81
C PRO A 305 -24.69 -8.08 -18.20
N GLU A 306 -25.20 -7.27 -19.12
CA GLU A 306 -25.49 -7.68 -20.50
C GLU A 306 -24.25 -8.05 -21.32
N TYR A 307 -23.06 -7.52 -20.93
CA TYR A 307 -21.79 -7.78 -21.59
C TYR A 307 -20.87 -8.72 -20.79
N ALA A 308 -21.31 -9.23 -19.64
CA ALA A 308 -20.48 -10.03 -18.73
C ALA A 308 -19.86 -11.27 -19.40
N HIS A 309 -20.55 -11.81 -20.42
CA HIS A 309 -20.06 -12.96 -21.22
C HIS A 309 -18.80 -12.66 -22.04
N LEU A 310 -18.45 -11.38 -22.26
CA LEU A 310 -17.28 -10.93 -23.02
C LEU A 310 -16.02 -10.75 -22.14
N GLN A 311 -16.06 -11.05 -20.84
CA GLN A 311 -14.95 -10.79 -19.93
C GLN A 311 -13.63 -11.43 -20.37
N ASP A 312 -13.67 -12.70 -20.76
CA ASP A 312 -12.46 -13.41 -21.20
C ASP A 312 -11.98 -12.94 -22.58
N ASP A 313 -12.89 -12.47 -23.42
CA ASP A 313 -12.57 -11.92 -24.74
C ASP A 313 -11.85 -10.58 -24.61
N PHE A 314 -12.40 -9.64 -23.84
CA PHE A 314 -11.70 -8.39 -23.52
C PHE A 314 -10.34 -8.63 -22.84
N PHE A 315 -10.26 -9.59 -21.92
CA PHE A 315 -8.98 -9.91 -21.27
C PHE A 315 -7.92 -10.36 -22.30
N LYS A 316 -8.29 -11.22 -23.26
CA LYS A 316 -7.38 -11.65 -24.34
C LYS A 316 -7.00 -10.47 -25.23
N PHE A 317 -7.98 -9.65 -25.63
CA PHE A 317 -7.75 -8.46 -26.44
C PHE A 317 -6.76 -7.49 -25.78
N ALA A 318 -6.99 -7.13 -24.51
CA ALA A 318 -6.13 -6.23 -23.76
C ALA A 318 -4.72 -6.81 -23.55
N THR A 319 -4.61 -8.12 -23.28
CA THR A 319 -3.32 -8.80 -23.19
C THR A 319 -2.56 -8.74 -24.51
N ALA A 320 -3.23 -8.94 -25.63
CA ALA A 320 -2.64 -8.82 -26.96
C ALA A 320 -2.18 -7.37 -27.28
N LYS A 321 -2.77 -6.35 -26.64
CA LYS A 321 -2.36 -4.95 -26.72
C LYS A 321 -1.25 -4.58 -25.70
N GLY A 322 -0.76 -5.54 -24.93
CA GLY A 322 0.33 -5.34 -23.97
C GLY A 322 -0.11 -4.91 -22.57
N MET A 323 -1.40 -4.97 -22.24
CA MET A 323 -1.92 -4.68 -20.89
C MET A 323 -1.66 -5.90 -19.98
N VAL A 324 -0.70 -5.80 -19.08
CA VAL A 324 -0.29 -6.88 -18.18
C VAL A 324 -0.91 -6.68 -16.80
N GLY A 325 -1.45 -7.75 -16.21
CA GLY A 325 -1.92 -7.74 -14.82
C GLY A 325 -3.27 -7.06 -14.59
N ILE A 326 -4.07 -6.82 -15.64
CA ILE A 326 -5.38 -6.16 -15.52
C ILE A 326 -6.50 -7.09 -15.03
N LYS A 327 -6.28 -8.40 -14.92
CA LYS A 327 -7.30 -9.32 -14.41
C LYS A 327 -7.66 -8.97 -12.96
N GLY A 328 -8.95 -8.80 -12.68
CA GLY A 328 -9.47 -8.52 -11.35
C GLY A 328 -9.21 -9.65 -10.37
N HIS A 329 -9.34 -9.34 -9.08
CA HIS A 329 -9.19 -10.34 -8.04
C HIS A 329 -10.40 -11.30 -8.06
N ARG A 330 -10.18 -12.60 -7.80
CA ARG A 330 -11.22 -13.65 -7.85
C ARG A 330 -12.48 -13.36 -7.00
N LEU A 331 -12.40 -12.51 -5.99
CA LEU A 331 -13.52 -12.15 -5.11
C LEU A 331 -14.42 -11.05 -5.72
N VAL A 332 -13.91 -10.26 -6.65
CA VAL A 332 -14.65 -9.18 -7.32
C VAL A 332 -14.94 -9.57 -8.77
N GLY A 333 -14.04 -10.31 -9.39
CA GLY A 333 -14.09 -10.59 -10.83
C GLY A 333 -13.58 -9.41 -11.65
N GLY A 334 -14.00 -9.35 -12.91
CA GLY A 334 -13.72 -8.23 -13.80
C GLY A 334 -12.23 -7.90 -13.95
N PHE A 335 -11.93 -6.62 -13.87
CA PHE A 335 -10.62 -6.05 -14.14
C PHE A 335 -10.16 -5.13 -13.01
N ARG A 336 -8.84 -4.98 -12.87
CA ARG A 336 -8.24 -4.04 -11.95
C ARG A 336 -6.98 -3.45 -12.57
N ALA A 337 -6.95 -2.15 -12.75
CA ALA A 337 -5.76 -1.40 -13.13
C ALA A 337 -5.12 -0.80 -11.87
N SER A 338 -3.93 -1.28 -11.50
CA SER A 338 -3.14 -0.69 -10.43
C SER A 338 -2.23 0.39 -11.01
N THR A 339 -2.47 1.65 -10.62
CA THR A 339 -1.85 2.85 -11.20
C THR A 339 -0.91 3.53 -10.22
N TYR A 340 -0.08 2.75 -9.53
CA TYR A 340 0.88 3.26 -8.56
C TYR A 340 1.79 4.37 -9.13
N ASN A 341 2.58 5.01 -8.28
CA ASN A 341 3.39 6.19 -8.64
C ASN A 341 4.23 6.01 -9.91
N ALA A 342 4.78 4.82 -10.13
CA ALA A 342 5.60 4.51 -11.31
C ALA A 342 4.81 4.31 -12.62
N MET A 343 3.47 4.14 -12.54
CA MET A 343 2.63 4.08 -13.74
C MET A 343 2.52 5.47 -14.37
N THR A 344 2.81 5.55 -15.65
CA THR A 344 2.74 6.81 -16.40
C THR A 344 1.31 7.10 -16.88
N LEU A 345 1.01 8.39 -17.10
CA LEU A 345 -0.25 8.81 -17.71
C LEU A 345 -0.43 8.20 -19.10
N GLU A 346 0.67 8.07 -19.88
CA GLU A 346 0.68 7.36 -21.18
C GLU A 346 0.23 5.90 -21.03
N GLY A 347 0.67 5.21 -19.98
CA GLY A 347 0.27 3.82 -19.72
C GLY A 347 -1.23 3.69 -19.44
N VAL A 348 -1.79 4.64 -18.69
CA VAL A 348 -3.23 4.69 -18.42
C VAL A 348 -4.01 5.07 -19.69
N GLN A 349 -3.51 6.03 -20.49
CA GLN A 349 -4.12 6.39 -21.78
C GLN A 349 -4.15 5.17 -22.72
N ALA A 350 -3.07 4.38 -22.78
CA ALA A 350 -3.04 3.18 -23.60
C ALA A 350 -4.11 2.15 -23.19
N LEU A 351 -4.43 2.02 -21.89
CA LEU A 351 -5.53 1.19 -21.42
C LEU A 351 -6.89 1.77 -21.84
N VAL A 352 -7.07 3.08 -21.69
CA VAL A 352 -8.30 3.77 -22.14
C VAL A 352 -8.53 3.59 -23.63
N ASP A 353 -7.49 3.76 -24.45
CA ASP A 353 -7.58 3.55 -25.90
C ASP A 353 -7.93 2.09 -26.24
N CYS A 354 -7.32 1.14 -25.52
CA CYS A 354 -7.64 -0.28 -25.65
C CYS A 354 -9.11 -0.58 -25.31
N MET A 355 -9.66 0.01 -24.26
CA MET A 355 -11.07 -0.14 -23.87
C MET A 355 -12.01 0.42 -24.94
N LYS A 356 -11.73 1.63 -25.44
CA LYS A 356 -12.53 2.26 -26.52
C LYS A 356 -12.46 1.48 -27.82
N GLU A 357 -11.28 1.01 -28.20
CA GLU A 357 -11.09 0.18 -29.40
C GLU A 357 -11.91 -1.11 -29.31
N TYR A 358 -11.86 -1.79 -28.15
CA TYR A 358 -12.65 -2.99 -27.93
C TYR A 358 -14.16 -2.72 -28.02
N GLU A 359 -14.65 -1.67 -27.33
CA GLU A 359 -16.05 -1.28 -27.37
C GLU A 359 -16.52 -0.97 -28.81
N ALA A 360 -15.67 -0.40 -29.64
CA ALA A 360 -15.97 -0.09 -31.03
C ALA A 360 -16.07 -1.36 -31.95
N THR A 361 -15.65 -2.52 -31.46
CA THR A 361 -15.77 -3.80 -32.20
C THR A 361 -17.10 -4.51 -31.95
N LEU A 362 -17.89 -4.04 -31.00
CA LEU A 362 -19.19 -4.61 -30.62
C LEU A 362 -20.34 -3.87 -31.28
#